data_9148f52a61385ff840a0b68b9e3d0fab
#
_entry.id   9148f52a61385ff840a0b68b9e3d0fab
#
_cell.length_a   1.000
_cell.length_b   1.000
_cell.length_c   1.000
_cell.angle_alpha   90.00
_cell.angle_beta   90.00
_cell.angle_gamma   90.00
#
_symmetry.space_group_name_H-M   'P 1'
#
loop_
_entity.id
_entity.type
_entity.pdbx_description
1 polymer ?
#
loop_
_entity_poly.entity_id
_entity_poly.type
_entity_poly.pdbx_seq_one_letter_code
_entity_poly.pdbx_strand_id
1 'polypeptide(L)'
;IWTWLEPPPDPVPEGGIPYRFLASLGDVRTPSPFLYTVELDVAEADLPAVFEWYEQEHLPMLTACPGCLGGARYQRLDGGAPNLLAAYRFERPDANRTPEWEAARNTEWTLRIRPLFRASRRYMRKLLR
;
A
#
# COMPACT_ATOMS: atom_id res chain seq x y z
N ILE A 1 -14.46 9.59 -1.76
CA ILE A 1 -13.71 9.77 -3.01
C ILE A 1 -12.27 9.36 -2.81
N TRP A 2 -11.77 8.63 -3.77
CA TRP A 2 -10.36 8.23 -3.75
C TRP A 2 -9.46 9.43 -4.00
N THR A 3 -8.38 9.50 -3.26
CA THR A 3 -7.20 10.09 -3.80
C THR A 3 -6.59 9.01 -4.69
N TRP A 4 -6.49 9.14 -5.86
CA TRP A 4 -6.12 8.26 -6.95
C TRP A 4 -5.55 6.88 -6.56
N LEU A 5 -6.01 5.88 -7.33
CA LEU A 5 -5.64 4.47 -7.20
C LEU A 5 -4.63 4.02 -8.25
N GLU A 6 -4.30 4.90 -9.16
CA GLU A 6 -3.40 4.68 -10.27
C GLU A 6 -2.22 5.62 -10.15
N PRO A 7 -1.19 5.45 -10.99
CA PRO A 7 -0.09 6.40 -10.99
C PRO A 7 -0.60 7.83 -11.11
N PRO A 8 -0.02 8.78 -10.37
CA PRO A 8 -0.47 10.16 -10.44
C PRO A 8 -0.26 10.74 -11.84
N PRO A 9 -1.08 11.71 -12.25
CA PRO A 9 -0.87 12.38 -13.52
C PRO A 9 0.46 13.13 -13.54
N ASP A 10 1.00 13.34 -14.72
CA ASP A 10 2.19 14.16 -14.90
C ASP A 10 1.81 15.33 -15.81
N PRO A 11 1.91 16.60 -15.36
CA PRO A 11 2.45 17.01 -14.06
C PRO A 11 1.48 16.75 -12.89
N VAL A 12 2.04 16.66 -11.68
CA VAL A 12 1.25 16.50 -10.47
C VAL A 12 0.43 17.78 -10.25
N PRO A 13 -0.89 17.66 -9.93
CA PRO A 13 -1.70 18.83 -9.65
C PRO A 13 -1.13 19.66 -8.50
N GLU A 14 -1.30 20.97 -8.57
CA GLU A 14 -0.90 21.89 -7.52
C GLU A 14 -1.55 21.49 -6.18
N GLY A 15 -0.76 21.49 -5.12
CA GLY A 15 -1.21 21.07 -3.80
C GLY A 15 -1.23 19.56 -3.58
N GLY A 16 -0.99 18.76 -4.62
CA GLY A 16 -0.89 17.33 -4.50
C GLY A 16 0.47 16.87 -4.00
N ILE A 17 0.51 15.69 -3.37
CA ILE A 17 1.76 15.05 -2.98
C ILE A 17 2.23 14.20 -4.17
N PRO A 18 3.47 14.45 -4.68
CA PRO A 18 3.96 13.68 -5.82
C PRO A 18 4.43 12.29 -5.38
N TYR A 19 3.91 11.27 -6.05
CA TYR A 19 4.33 9.88 -5.85
C TYR A 19 4.78 9.26 -7.17
N ARG A 20 5.78 8.37 -7.06
CA ARG A 20 6.16 7.49 -8.15
C ARG A 20 5.41 6.17 -7.98
N PHE A 21 4.75 5.72 -9.06
CA PHE A 21 4.18 4.37 -9.09
C PHE A 21 5.31 3.33 -9.12
N LEU A 22 5.22 2.33 -8.25
CA LEU A 22 6.24 1.27 -8.16
C LEU A 22 5.75 -0.04 -8.74
N ALA A 23 4.58 -0.52 -8.31
CA ALA A 23 4.06 -1.83 -8.72
C ALA A 23 2.58 -1.95 -8.36
N SER A 24 1.89 -2.86 -9.04
CA SER A 24 0.52 -3.24 -8.69
C SER A 24 0.29 -4.71 -8.99
N LEU A 25 -0.64 -5.32 -8.25
CA LEU A 25 -1.13 -6.67 -8.49
C LEU A 25 -2.65 -6.68 -8.33
N GLY A 26 -3.30 -7.59 -9.06
CA GLY A 26 -4.75 -7.71 -9.02
C GLY A 26 -5.44 -6.56 -9.74
N ASP A 27 -6.71 -6.37 -9.43
CA ASP A 27 -7.51 -5.31 -10.05
C ASP A 27 -7.33 -4.00 -9.26
N VAL A 28 -6.66 -3.04 -9.86
CA VAL A 28 -6.41 -1.73 -9.26
C VAL A 28 -7.13 -0.61 -10.00
N ARG A 29 -7.98 -0.94 -10.98
CA ARG A 29 -8.67 0.05 -11.81
C ARG A 29 -10.17 0.11 -11.57
N THR A 30 -10.82 -1.04 -11.37
CA THR A 30 -12.25 -1.09 -11.10
C THR A 30 -12.54 -0.43 -9.75
N PRO A 31 -13.49 0.48 -9.65
CA PRO A 31 -13.87 1.07 -8.36
C PRO A 31 -14.28 -0.01 -7.36
N SER A 32 -13.82 0.13 -6.13
CA SER A 32 -14.18 -0.74 -5.03
C SER A 32 -14.79 0.08 -3.91
N PRO A 33 -15.64 -0.52 -3.05
CA PRO A 33 -16.29 0.27 -1.99
C PRO A 33 -15.34 0.74 -0.90
N PHE A 34 -14.20 0.07 -0.70
CA PHE A 34 -13.26 0.42 0.36
C PHE A 34 -11.84 0.47 -0.15
N LEU A 35 -11.09 1.46 0.34
CA LEU A 35 -9.66 1.63 0.08
C LEU A 35 -8.91 1.59 1.40
N TYR A 36 -7.99 0.65 1.52
CA TYR A 36 -7.12 0.54 2.68
C TYR A 36 -5.72 1.02 2.30
N THR A 37 -5.24 2.06 2.98
CA THR A 37 -3.92 2.62 2.71
C THR A 37 -2.99 2.40 3.89
N VAL A 38 -1.74 2.08 3.58
CA VAL A 38 -0.66 1.91 4.55
C VAL A 38 0.46 2.84 4.14
N GLU A 39 0.75 3.80 5.01
CA GLU A 39 1.88 4.70 4.83
C GLU A 39 3.02 4.25 5.72
N LEU A 40 4.21 4.12 5.15
CA LEU A 40 5.41 3.70 5.86
C LEU A 40 6.51 4.71 5.63
N ASP A 41 7.29 4.97 6.68
CA ASP A 41 8.50 5.76 6.54
C ASP A 41 9.71 4.88 6.78
N VAL A 42 10.63 4.85 5.81
CA VAL A 42 11.77 3.94 5.80
C VAL A 42 13.02 4.74 5.42
N ALA A 43 14.12 4.50 6.13
CA ALA A 43 15.39 5.12 5.78
C ALA A 43 15.81 4.74 4.35
N GLU A 44 16.41 5.67 3.64
CA GLU A 44 16.80 5.46 2.24
C GLU A 44 17.67 4.22 2.07
N ALA A 45 18.60 3.98 2.98
CA ALA A 45 19.48 2.80 2.94
C ALA A 45 18.72 1.48 3.06
N ASP A 46 17.51 1.48 3.64
CA ASP A 46 16.71 0.29 3.85
C ASP A 46 15.66 0.08 2.76
N LEU A 47 15.47 1.04 1.86
CA LEU A 47 14.47 0.94 0.81
C LEU A 47 14.64 -0.31 -0.07
N PRO A 48 15.85 -0.70 -0.51
CA PRO A 48 16.00 -1.91 -1.33
C PRO A 48 15.47 -3.17 -0.64
N ALA A 49 15.73 -3.32 0.65
CA ALA A 49 15.26 -4.49 1.41
C ALA A 49 13.73 -4.50 1.53
N VAL A 50 13.12 -3.34 1.76
CA VAL A 50 11.66 -3.21 1.88
C VAL A 50 11.00 -3.46 0.52
N PHE A 51 11.58 -2.95 -0.58
CA PHE A 51 11.06 -3.16 -1.93
C PHE A 51 11.09 -4.64 -2.30
N GLU A 52 12.17 -5.35 -2.01
CA GLU A 52 12.28 -6.77 -2.30
C GLU A 52 11.23 -7.58 -1.54
N TRP A 53 11.04 -7.29 -0.25
CA TRP A 53 10.03 -7.94 0.56
C TRP A 53 8.61 -7.71 0.01
N TYR A 54 8.29 -6.49 -0.38
CA TYR A 54 6.99 -6.19 -0.97
C TYR A 54 6.77 -6.94 -2.29
N GLU A 55 7.77 -6.95 -3.15
CA GLU A 55 7.63 -7.55 -4.48
C GLU A 55 7.54 -9.07 -4.43
N GLN A 56 8.34 -9.69 -3.58
CA GLN A 56 8.45 -11.15 -3.56
C GLN A 56 7.47 -11.81 -2.62
N GLU A 57 7.02 -11.14 -1.58
CA GLU A 57 6.15 -11.77 -0.59
C GLU A 57 4.91 -10.95 -0.25
N HIS A 58 5.10 -9.73 0.25
CA HIS A 58 4.03 -9.04 0.96
C HIS A 58 2.87 -8.63 0.06
N LEU A 59 3.15 -7.97 -1.05
CA LEU A 59 2.10 -7.56 -1.98
C LEU A 59 1.38 -8.77 -2.61
N PRO A 60 2.10 -9.82 -3.09
CA PRO A 60 1.42 -11.01 -3.59
C PRO A 60 0.53 -11.70 -2.56
N MET A 61 0.99 -11.82 -1.33
CA MET A 61 0.21 -12.48 -0.28
C MET A 61 -1.03 -11.68 0.11
N LEU A 62 -0.89 -10.37 0.28
CA LEU A 62 -2.02 -9.54 0.66
C LEU A 62 -3.07 -9.45 -0.44
N THR A 63 -2.65 -9.32 -1.69
CA THR A 63 -3.60 -9.23 -2.81
C THR A 63 -4.31 -10.55 -3.10
N ALA A 64 -3.79 -11.67 -2.60
CA ALA A 64 -4.45 -12.98 -2.69
C ALA A 64 -5.43 -13.23 -1.54
N CYS A 65 -5.49 -12.38 -0.53
CA CYS A 65 -6.38 -12.57 0.61
C CYS A 65 -7.85 -12.35 0.24
N PRO A 66 -8.77 -13.07 0.90
CA PRO A 66 -10.21 -12.88 0.67
C PRO A 66 -10.63 -11.43 0.91
N GLY A 67 -11.41 -10.88 -0.01
CA GLY A 67 -11.90 -9.51 0.10
C GLY A 67 -10.95 -8.44 -0.44
N CYS A 68 -9.71 -8.79 -0.77
CA CYS A 68 -8.78 -7.89 -1.42
C CYS A 68 -8.84 -8.07 -2.94
N LEU A 69 -9.18 -7.01 -3.65
CA LEU A 69 -9.29 -7.04 -5.12
C LEU A 69 -7.95 -6.78 -5.79
N GLY A 70 -7.11 -5.98 -5.18
CA GLY A 70 -5.81 -5.64 -5.72
C GLY A 70 -5.08 -4.63 -4.84
N GLY A 71 -3.83 -4.37 -5.15
CA GLY A 71 -3.01 -3.42 -4.43
C GLY A 71 -1.98 -2.75 -5.32
N ALA A 72 -1.59 -1.54 -4.95
CA ALA A 72 -0.59 -0.76 -5.65
C ALA A 72 0.35 -0.08 -4.65
N ARG A 73 1.57 0.17 -5.08
CA ARG A 73 2.61 0.77 -4.24
C ARG A 73 3.19 2.00 -4.91
N TYR A 74 3.51 2.97 -4.07
CA TYR A 74 4.03 4.27 -4.50
C TYR A 74 5.16 4.75 -3.59
N GLN A 75 6.08 5.52 -4.16
CA GLN A 75 7.14 6.19 -3.41
C GLN A 75 6.98 7.70 -3.54
N ARG A 76 7.07 8.40 -2.41
CA ARG A 76 6.97 9.86 -2.39
C ARG A 76 8.21 10.49 -3.00
N LEU A 77 8.03 11.51 -3.84
CA LEU A 77 9.10 12.12 -4.62
C LEU A 77 9.64 13.42 -4.03
N ASP A 78 8.91 14.08 -3.11
CA ASP A 78 9.28 15.41 -2.62
C ASP A 78 10.19 15.39 -1.38
N GLY A 79 10.68 14.20 -0.99
CA GLY A 79 11.52 14.05 0.19
C GLY A 79 10.75 14.08 1.51
N GLY A 80 9.42 14.18 1.47
CA GLY A 80 8.60 14.19 2.66
C GLY A 80 8.42 12.80 3.27
N ALA A 81 7.90 12.77 4.48
CA ALA A 81 7.62 11.56 5.24
C ALA A 81 6.12 11.48 5.57
N PRO A 82 5.55 10.27 5.60
CA PRO A 82 6.11 8.96 5.23
C PRO A 82 6.45 8.86 3.75
N ASN A 83 7.51 8.15 3.40
CA ASN A 83 7.99 8.12 2.02
C ASN A 83 7.43 6.99 1.15
N LEU A 84 6.68 6.05 1.74
CA LEU A 84 6.06 4.95 1.01
C LEU A 84 4.56 4.90 1.26
N LEU A 85 3.81 4.51 0.24
CA LEU A 85 2.37 4.32 0.30
C LEU A 85 2.00 3.02 -0.39
N ALA A 86 1.19 2.20 0.27
CA ALA A 86 0.53 1.06 -0.35
C ALA A 86 -0.98 1.26 -0.24
N ALA A 87 -1.70 0.99 -1.32
CA ALA A 87 -3.14 1.16 -1.39
C ALA A 87 -3.79 -0.14 -1.85
N TYR A 88 -4.71 -0.66 -1.06
CA TYR A 88 -5.40 -1.93 -1.31
C TYR A 88 -6.89 -1.68 -1.51
N ARG A 89 -7.45 -2.30 -2.52
CA ARG A 89 -8.87 -2.22 -2.85
C ARG A 89 -9.60 -3.38 -2.21
N PHE A 90 -10.58 -3.07 -1.38
CA PHE A 90 -11.33 -4.08 -0.63
C PHE A 90 -12.79 -4.11 -1.06
N GLU A 91 -13.36 -5.32 -1.09
CA GLU A 91 -14.80 -5.54 -1.29
C GLU A 91 -15.59 -5.19 -0.04
N ARG A 92 -14.96 -5.33 1.14
CA ARG A 92 -15.60 -5.15 2.44
C ARG A 92 -14.62 -4.53 3.43
N PRO A 93 -15.13 -3.85 4.49
CA PRO A 93 -14.25 -3.10 5.40
C PRO A 93 -13.42 -3.96 6.33
N ASP A 94 -13.74 -5.26 6.47
CA ASP A 94 -13.04 -6.17 7.37
C ASP A 94 -12.05 -7.09 6.66
N ALA A 95 -11.73 -6.83 5.39
CA ALA A 95 -10.79 -7.65 4.63
C ALA A 95 -9.39 -7.68 5.26
N ASN A 96 -9.02 -6.64 6.01
CA ASN A 96 -7.75 -6.59 6.74
C ASN A 96 -7.80 -7.26 8.12
N ARG A 97 -8.89 -7.95 8.43
CA ARG A 97 -9.07 -8.65 9.72
C ARG A 97 -9.26 -10.16 9.57
N THR A 98 -9.13 -10.66 8.34
CA THR A 98 -9.25 -12.10 8.09
C THR A 98 -8.03 -12.84 8.64
N PRO A 99 -8.16 -14.15 8.97
CA PRO A 99 -7.00 -14.95 9.36
C PRO A 99 -5.91 -14.96 8.30
N GLU A 100 -6.29 -14.96 7.03
CA GLU A 100 -5.35 -14.94 5.91
C GLU A 100 -4.54 -13.65 5.87
N TRP A 101 -5.20 -12.50 6.06
CA TRP A 101 -4.51 -11.21 6.12
C TRP A 101 -3.56 -11.12 7.31
N GLU A 102 -4.03 -11.59 8.46
CA GLU A 102 -3.21 -11.60 9.68
C GLU A 102 -1.98 -12.49 9.51
N ALA A 103 -2.13 -13.65 8.89
CA ALA A 103 -1.00 -14.53 8.61
C ALA A 103 -0.02 -13.90 7.63
N ALA A 104 -0.55 -13.22 6.59
CA ALA A 104 0.30 -12.58 5.57
C ALA A 104 1.15 -11.44 6.15
N ARG A 105 0.64 -10.74 7.16
CA ARG A 105 1.37 -9.62 7.77
C ARG A 105 2.26 -10.02 8.94
N ASN A 106 2.35 -11.30 9.27
CA ASN A 106 3.16 -11.80 10.38
C ASN A 106 4.06 -12.96 9.97
N THR A 107 4.47 -13.00 8.71
CA THR A 107 5.46 -13.97 8.25
C THR A 107 6.80 -13.69 8.90
N GLU A 108 7.69 -14.68 8.87
CA GLU A 108 9.05 -14.52 9.39
C GLU A 108 9.77 -13.36 8.69
N TRP A 109 9.63 -13.25 7.38
CA TRP A 109 10.24 -12.14 6.63
C TRP A 109 9.64 -10.79 7.05
N THR A 110 8.31 -10.69 7.20
CA THR A 110 7.66 -9.47 7.67
C THR A 110 8.19 -9.05 9.04
N LEU A 111 8.38 -10.00 9.94
CA LEU A 111 8.89 -9.70 11.28
C LEU A 111 10.34 -9.19 11.24
N ARG A 112 11.13 -9.60 10.26
CA ARG A 112 12.48 -9.06 10.07
C ARG A 112 12.47 -7.67 9.44
N ILE A 113 11.50 -7.38 8.59
CA ILE A 113 11.39 -6.08 7.89
C ILE A 113 10.79 -4.99 8.80
N ARG A 114 9.83 -5.36 9.65
CA ARG A 114 9.08 -4.40 10.46
C ARG A 114 9.96 -3.45 11.28
N PRO A 115 11.08 -3.86 11.88
CA PRO A 115 11.95 -2.93 12.60
C PRO A 115 12.55 -1.80 11.74
N LEU A 116 12.53 -1.94 10.41
CA LEU A 116 13.01 -0.90 9.50
C LEU A 116 12.01 0.24 9.32
N PHE A 117 10.76 0.08 9.76
CA PHE A 117 9.74 1.12 9.67
C PHE A 117 9.95 2.14 10.79
N ARG A 118 10.28 3.38 10.41
CA ARG A 118 10.43 4.47 11.37
C ARG A 118 9.08 5.03 11.82
N ALA A 119 8.07 4.89 10.95
CA ALA A 119 6.69 5.27 11.23
C ALA A 119 5.76 4.48 10.33
N SER A 120 4.53 4.26 10.80
CA SER A 120 3.50 3.64 9.98
C SER A 120 2.12 4.23 10.32
N ARG A 121 1.30 4.44 9.30
CA ARG A 121 -0.09 4.90 9.46
C ARG A 121 -0.99 4.11 8.54
N ARG A 122 -2.18 3.78 9.03
CA ARG A 122 -3.15 3.00 8.28
C ARG A 122 -4.50 3.67 8.32
N TYR A 123 -5.16 3.70 7.14
CA TYR A 123 -6.48 4.32 7.00
C TYR A 123 -7.39 3.43 6.17
N MET A 124 -8.64 3.30 6.61
CA MET A 124 -9.68 2.69 5.83
C MET A 124 -10.60 3.79 5.34
N ARG A 125 -10.78 3.88 4.02
CA ARG A 125 -11.66 4.88 3.41
C ARG A 125 -12.81 4.18 2.70
N LYS A 126 -14.01 4.74 2.83
CA LYS A 126 -15.18 4.27 2.13
C LYS A 126 -15.42 5.17 0.91
N LEU A 127 -15.73 4.56 -0.22
CA LEU A 127 -16.11 5.33 -1.42
C LEU A 127 -17.46 5.99 -1.18
N LEU A 128 -17.51 7.31 -1.28
CA LEU A 128 -18.74 8.08 -1.18
C LEU A 128 -19.29 8.33 -2.59
N ARG A 129 -20.59 8.23 -2.72
CA ARG A 129 -21.29 8.42 -3.98
C ARG A 129 -22.34 9.54 -3.85
#